data_18aab0847ba1db85bd551de076c95a20
#
_entry.id   18aab0847ba1db85bd551de076c95a20
#
_cell.length_a   1.000
_cell.length_b   1.000
_cell.length_c   1.000
_cell.angle_alpha   90.00
_cell.angle_beta   90.00
_cell.angle_gamma   90.00
#
_symmetry.space_group_name_H-M   'P 1'
#
loop_
_entity.id
_entity.type
_entity.pdbx_description
1 polymer ?
#
loop_
_entity_poly.entity_id
_entity_poly.type
_entity_poly.pdbx_seq_one_letter_code
_entity_poly.pdbx_strand_id
1 'polypeptide(L)'
;MSALVTALGWVGAVTCLVAYVFVTRGTWSPTSGRYQLANVVSGLFMGLVAANSGVWPSVVTNAVWALVGGHAVVVVLRARRQRARTRAEGAGEPVAPAVAAEPLRAVDLAA
;
A
#
# COMPACT_ATOMS: atom_id res chain seq x y z
N MET A 1 -30.97 -6.05 -15.28
CA MET A 1 -29.87 -5.23 -14.75
C MET A 1 -29.88 -3.87 -15.42
N SER A 2 -29.65 -2.79 -14.68
CA SER A 2 -29.49 -1.48 -15.30
C SER A 2 -28.14 -1.39 -16.03
N ALA A 3 -28.08 -0.59 -17.12
CA ALA A 3 -26.82 -0.37 -17.85
C ALA A 3 -25.69 0.13 -16.95
N LEU A 4 -26.03 0.91 -15.92
CA LEU A 4 -25.08 1.40 -14.91
C LEU A 4 -24.43 0.24 -14.12
N VAL A 5 -25.22 -0.70 -13.62
CA VAL A 5 -24.73 -1.85 -12.86
C VAL A 5 -23.81 -2.70 -13.74
N THR A 6 -24.19 -2.92 -14.99
CA THR A 6 -23.35 -3.64 -15.97
C THR A 6 -22.02 -2.91 -16.20
N ALA A 7 -22.05 -1.59 -16.40
CA ALA A 7 -20.84 -0.78 -16.58
C ALA A 7 -19.90 -0.83 -15.37
N LEU A 8 -20.44 -0.76 -14.14
CA LEU A 8 -19.66 -0.90 -12.92
C LEU A 8 -18.97 -2.27 -12.84
N GLY A 9 -19.67 -3.34 -13.25
CA GLY A 9 -19.07 -4.68 -13.32
C GLY A 9 -17.88 -4.74 -14.26
N TRP A 10 -17.99 -4.15 -15.45
CA TRP A 10 -16.88 -4.07 -16.39
C TRP A 10 -15.71 -3.24 -15.86
N VAL A 11 -15.98 -2.09 -15.23
CA VAL A 11 -14.94 -1.28 -14.57
C VAL A 11 -14.24 -2.08 -13.48
N GLY A 12 -14.97 -2.80 -12.63
CA GLY A 12 -14.38 -3.67 -11.61
C GLY A 12 -13.50 -4.76 -12.20
N ALA A 13 -14.00 -5.48 -13.21
CA ALA A 13 -13.26 -6.55 -13.88
C ALA A 13 -11.97 -6.05 -14.55
N VAL A 14 -12.05 -4.97 -15.32
CA VAL A 14 -10.89 -4.36 -15.98
C VAL A 14 -9.86 -3.86 -14.95
N THR A 15 -10.32 -3.22 -13.87
CA THR A 15 -9.43 -2.76 -12.79
C THR A 15 -8.65 -3.92 -12.17
N CYS A 16 -9.33 -5.04 -11.89
CA CYS A 16 -8.69 -6.23 -11.36
C CYS A 16 -7.64 -6.81 -12.31
N LEU A 17 -7.99 -6.96 -13.59
CA LEU A 17 -7.08 -7.49 -14.61
C LEU A 17 -5.86 -6.61 -14.82
N VAL A 18 -6.05 -5.29 -14.90
CA VAL A 18 -4.95 -4.33 -15.06
C VAL A 18 -4.02 -4.38 -13.84
N ALA A 19 -4.57 -4.39 -12.63
CA ALA A 19 -3.79 -4.51 -11.41
C ALA A 19 -2.97 -5.82 -11.38
N TYR A 20 -3.58 -6.92 -11.80
CA TYR A 20 -2.89 -8.21 -11.91
C TYR A 20 -1.73 -8.18 -12.91
N VAL A 21 -1.93 -7.59 -14.09
CA VAL A 21 -0.88 -7.44 -15.11
C VAL A 21 0.30 -6.60 -14.58
N PHE A 22 0.04 -5.51 -13.86
CA PHE A 22 1.10 -4.69 -13.27
C PHE A 22 1.90 -5.44 -12.20
N VAL A 23 1.25 -6.29 -11.42
CA VAL A 23 1.95 -7.13 -10.44
C VAL A 23 2.76 -8.22 -11.11
N THR A 24 2.21 -8.92 -12.10
CA THR A 24 2.93 -9.99 -12.83
C THR A 24 4.13 -9.47 -13.61
N ARG A 25 4.06 -8.22 -14.09
CA ARG A 25 5.19 -7.53 -14.74
C ARG A 25 6.20 -6.94 -13.74
N GLY A 26 5.98 -7.09 -12.45
CA GLY A 26 6.85 -6.55 -11.41
C GLY A 26 6.81 -5.01 -11.26
N THR A 27 5.90 -4.33 -11.98
CA THR A 27 5.75 -2.87 -11.89
C THR A 27 5.11 -2.46 -10.56
N TRP A 28 4.19 -3.27 -10.05
CA TRP A 28 3.57 -3.08 -8.74
C TRP A 28 3.91 -4.24 -7.82
N SER A 29 4.17 -3.92 -6.55
CA SER A 29 4.26 -4.95 -5.51
C SER A 29 2.85 -5.41 -5.09
N PRO A 30 2.65 -6.72 -4.82
CA PRO A 30 1.40 -7.21 -4.24
C PRO A 30 1.01 -6.51 -2.94
N THR A 31 1.99 -6.02 -2.19
CA THR A 31 1.81 -5.28 -0.93
C THR A 31 1.67 -3.77 -1.13
N SER A 32 1.70 -3.29 -2.38
CA SER A 32 1.57 -1.86 -2.67
C SER A 32 0.15 -1.36 -2.40
N GLY A 33 0.04 -0.12 -1.89
CA GLY A 33 -1.28 0.49 -1.66
C GLY A 33 -2.10 0.65 -2.94
N ARG A 34 -1.47 0.81 -4.09
CA ARG A 34 -2.14 0.90 -5.41
C ARG A 34 -2.84 -0.41 -5.77
N TYR A 35 -2.14 -1.54 -5.62
CA TYR A 35 -2.70 -2.85 -5.88
C TYR A 35 -3.85 -3.18 -4.91
N GLN A 36 -3.67 -2.89 -3.63
CA GLN A 36 -4.70 -3.13 -2.63
C GLN A 36 -5.95 -2.26 -2.86
N LEU A 37 -5.76 -0.99 -3.25
CA LEU A 37 -6.87 -0.11 -3.61
C LEU A 37 -7.63 -0.63 -4.84
N ALA A 38 -6.93 -1.09 -5.87
CA ALA A 38 -7.56 -1.71 -7.04
C ALA A 38 -8.39 -2.95 -6.66
N ASN A 39 -7.91 -3.78 -5.73
CA ASN A 39 -8.66 -4.92 -5.21
C ASN A 39 -9.92 -4.50 -4.45
N VAL A 40 -9.85 -3.45 -3.62
CA VAL A 40 -11.02 -2.92 -2.92
C VAL A 40 -12.07 -2.42 -3.92
N VAL A 41 -11.66 -1.60 -4.89
CA VAL A 41 -12.57 -1.03 -5.89
C VAL A 41 -13.21 -2.12 -6.74
N SER A 42 -12.41 -3.07 -7.25
CA SER A 42 -12.96 -4.18 -8.04
C SER A 42 -13.88 -5.08 -7.22
N GLY A 43 -13.52 -5.42 -5.99
CA GLY A 43 -14.34 -6.22 -5.10
C GLY A 43 -15.69 -5.55 -4.79
N LEU A 44 -15.70 -4.25 -4.52
CA LEU A 44 -16.94 -3.51 -4.28
C LEU A 44 -17.86 -3.48 -5.52
N PHE A 45 -17.30 -3.20 -6.70
CA PHE A 45 -18.08 -3.12 -7.93
C PHE A 45 -18.61 -4.49 -8.35
N MET A 46 -17.76 -5.51 -8.34
CA MET A 46 -18.18 -6.87 -8.69
C MET A 46 -19.15 -7.45 -7.64
N GLY A 47 -18.96 -7.14 -6.35
CA GLY A 47 -19.87 -7.51 -5.28
C GLY A 47 -21.26 -6.88 -5.46
N LEU A 48 -21.30 -5.59 -5.83
CA LEU A 48 -22.57 -4.89 -6.13
C LEU A 48 -23.31 -5.54 -7.32
N VAL A 49 -22.58 -5.86 -8.39
CA VAL A 49 -23.17 -6.55 -9.55
C VAL A 49 -23.71 -7.93 -9.16
N ALA A 50 -22.93 -8.69 -8.39
CA ALA A 50 -23.33 -10.00 -7.91
C ALA A 50 -24.59 -9.93 -7.02
N ALA A 51 -24.65 -8.93 -6.12
CA ALA A 51 -25.83 -8.72 -5.28
C ALA A 51 -27.07 -8.38 -6.09
N ASN A 52 -26.93 -7.50 -7.08
CA ASN A 52 -28.02 -7.13 -7.98
C ASN A 52 -28.51 -8.31 -8.85
N SER A 53 -27.63 -9.28 -9.11
CA SER A 53 -27.92 -10.49 -9.88
C SER A 53 -28.35 -11.68 -9.00
N GLY A 54 -28.40 -11.53 -7.68
CA GLY A 54 -28.77 -12.59 -6.75
C GLY A 54 -27.71 -13.70 -6.59
N VAL A 55 -26.47 -13.47 -7.03
CA VAL A 55 -25.38 -14.47 -6.96
C VAL A 55 -24.63 -14.35 -5.63
N TRP A 56 -25.25 -14.83 -4.57
CA TRP A 56 -24.77 -14.68 -3.19
C TRP A 56 -23.35 -15.21 -2.92
N PRO A 57 -22.92 -16.40 -3.45
CA PRO A 57 -21.55 -16.85 -3.25
C PRO A 57 -20.52 -15.84 -3.78
N SER A 58 -20.81 -15.20 -4.90
CA SER A 58 -19.95 -14.15 -5.47
C SER A 58 -19.97 -12.88 -4.63
N VAL A 59 -21.09 -12.51 -4.03
CA VAL A 59 -21.18 -11.38 -3.08
C VAL A 59 -20.25 -11.61 -1.90
N VAL A 60 -20.30 -12.78 -1.28
CA VAL A 60 -19.45 -13.13 -0.13
C VAL A 60 -17.98 -13.08 -0.51
N THR A 61 -17.59 -13.69 -1.62
CA THR A 61 -16.21 -13.70 -2.08
C THR A 61 -15.67 -12.29 -2.33
N ASN A 62 -16.44 -11.46 -3.03
CA ASN A 62 -16.03 -10.08 -3.32
C ASN A 62 -16.01 -9.20 -2.06
N ALA A 63 -16.90 -9.42 -1.09
CA ALA A 63 -16.88 -8.75 0.20
C ALA A 63 -15.62 -9.10 0.99
N VAL A 64 -15.23 -10.37 1.03
CA VAL A 64 -13.97 -10.81 1.66
C VAL A 64 -12.77 -10.14 0.99
N TRP A 65 -12.72 -10.09 -0.33
CA TRP A 65 -11.64 -9.42 -1.06
C TRP A 65 -11.57 -7.92 -0.76
N ALA A 66 -12.71 -7.24 -0.71
CA ALA A 66 -12.77 -5.83 -0.36
C ALA A 66 -12.29 -5.57 1.08
N LEU A 67 -12.66 -6.43 2.03
CA LEU A 67 -12.24 -6.32 3.43
C LEU A 67 -10.73 -6.57 3.59
N VAL A 68 -10.19 -7.61 2.97
CA VAL A 68 -8.76 -7.93 3.01
C VAL A 68 -7.94 -6.81 2.37
N GLY A 69 -8.36 -6.34 1.19
CA GLY A 69 -7.71 -5.21 0.53
C GLY A 69 -7.80 -3.92 1.35
N GLY A 70 -8.95 -3.63 1.94
CA GLY A 70 -9.17 -2.47 2.80
C GLY A 70 -8.28 -2.49 4.04
N HIS A 71 -8.17 -3.63 4.70
CA HIS A 71 -7.24 -3.81 5.83
C HIS A 71 -5.79 -3.54 5.39
N ALA A 72 -5.35 -4.10 4.28
CA ALA A 72 -4.01 -3.88 3.75
C ALA A 72 -3.74 -2.40 3.41
N VAL A 73 -4.72 -1.69 2.83
CA VAL A 73 -4.61 -0.24 2.59
C VAL A 73 -4.40 0.52 3.90
N VAL A 74 -5.17 0.21 4.94
CA VAL A 74 -5.03 0.86 6.25
C VAL A 74 -3.64 0.62 6.84
N VAL A 75 -3.11 -0.61 6.75
CA VAL A 75 -1.76 -0.95 7.23
C VAL A 75 -0.69 -0.14 6.49
N VAL A 76 -0.79 -0.07 5.17
CA VAL A 76 0.15 0.72 4.33
C VAL A 76 0.10 2.21 4.69
N LEU A 77 -1.10 2.77 4.86
CA LEU A 77 -1.26 4.18 5.22
C LEU A 77 -0.70 4.50 6.61
N ARG A 78 -0.92 3.60 7.59
CA ARG A 78 -0.35 3.74 8.94
C ARG A 78 1.17 3.70 8.90
N ALA A 79 1.75 2.75 8.17
CA ALA A 79 3.20 2.64 8.00
C ALA A 79 3.81 3.89 7.34
N ARG A 80 3.15 4.44 6.32
CA ARG A 80 3.59 5.70 5.69
C ARG A 80 3.55 6.89 6.66
N ARG A 81 2.48 7.01 7.45
CA ARG A 81 2.35 8.07 8.46
C ARG A 81 3.42 7.97 9.55
N GLN A 82 3.73 6.77 10.02
CA GLN A 82 4.79 6.55 10.99
C GLN A 82 6.17 6.95 10.45
N ARG A 83 6.50 6.52 9.21
CA ARG A 83 7.75 6.91 8.55
C ARG A 83 7.87 8.42 8.35
N ALA A 84 6.76 9.10 8.02
CA ALA A 84 6.76 10.55 7.88
C ALA A 84 7.01 11.25 9.21
N ARG A 85 6.44 10.75 10.32
CA ARG A 85 6.68 11.28 11.67
C ARG A 85 8.13 11.12 12.11
N THR A 86 8.68 9.89 12.01
CA THR A 86 10.08 9.61 12.37
C THR A 86 11.06 10.46 11.56
N ARG A 87 10.74 10.70 10.28
CA ARG A 87 11.58 11.55 9.42
C ARG A 87 11.52 13.03 9.83
N ALA A 88 10.36 13.51 10.27
CA ALA A 88 10.18 14.88 10.77
C ALA A 88 10.89 15.07 12.11
N GLU A 89 10.82 14.09 13.00
CA GLU A 89 11.49 14.09 14.31
C GLU A 89 13.01 14.05 14.13
N GLY A 90 13.55 13.18 13.26
CA GLY A 90 14.99 13.10 12.97
C GLY A 90 15.54 14.32 12.23
N ALA A 91 14.72 15.07 11.51
CA ALA A 91 15.15 16.30 10.86
C ALA A 91 15.23 17.51 11.83
N GLY A 92 14.58 17.38 13.00
CA GLY A 92 14.60 18.40 14.06
C GLY A 92 15.72 18.24 15.08
N GLU A 93 16.48 17.15 15.04
CA GLU A 93 17.59 16.92 15.93
C GLU A 93 18.83 17.65 15.39
N PRO A 94 19.41 18.62 16.13
CA PRO A 94 20.63 19.27 15.70
C PRO A 94 21.69 18.19 15.56
N VAL A 95 22.31 18.07 14.38
CA VAL A 95 23.52 17.27 14.20
C VAL A 95 24.50 17.75 15.24
N ALA A 96 24.72 16.96 16.29
CA ALA A 96 25.76 17.25 17.26
C ALA A 96 27.06 17.43 16.47
N PRO A 97 27.78 18.55 16.65
CA PRO A 97 29.01 18.76 15.95
C PRO A 97 29.88 17.54 16.21
N ALA A 98 30.33 16.90 15.13
CA ALA A 98 31.26 15.80 15.22
C ALA A 98 32.37 16.26 16.18
N VAL A 99 32.44 15.60 17.33
CA VAL A 99 33.49 15.85 18.29
C VAL A 99 34.79 15.78 17.48
N ALA A 100 35.44 16.93 17.36
CA ALA A 100 36.68 17.05 16.63
C ALA A 100 37.55 15.91 17.12
N ALA A 101 37.95 15.04 16.19
CA ALA A 101 38.85 13.95 16.48
C ALA A 101 40.06 14.62 17.11
N GLU A 102 40.24 14.43 18.40
CA GLU A 102 41.40 14.91 19.12
C GLU A 102 42.61 14.32 18.40
N PRO A 103 43.56 15.14 17.94
CA PRO A 103 44.73 14.60 17.26
C PRO A 103 45.43 13.71 18.30
N LEU A 104 45.53 12.41 17.96
CA LEU A 104 46.37 11.47 18.73
C LEU A 104 47.70 12.16 18.99
N ARG A 105 47.86 12.62 20.22
CA ARG A 105 49.17 13.05 20.71
C ARG A 105 50.12 11.95 20.39
N ALA A 106 51.08 12.28 19.54
CA ALA A 106 52.27 11.47 19.36
C ALA A 106 52.85 11.28 20.75
N VAL A 107 52.63 10.10 21.31
CA VAL A 107 53.31 9.70 22.53
C VAL A 107 54.73 9.50 22.15
N ASP A 108 55.60 10.35 22.74
CA ASP A 108 57.02 10.29 22.78
C ASP A 108 57.58 8.86 22.67
N LEU A 109 58.16 8.55 21.54
CA LEU A 109 59.20 7.54 21.43
C LEU A 109 60.53 8.26 21.47
N ALA A 110 60.86 8.72 22.64
CA ALA A 110 62.20 9.20 22.96
C ALA A 110 62.59 8.77 24.40
N ALA A 111 63.17 7.59 24.50
CA ALA A 111 64.22 7.21 25.46
C ALA A 111 64.38 5.68 25.41
#